data_3b5ab0d2432e68291648a19a19350666
#
_entry.id   3b5ab0d2432e68291648a19a19350666
#
_cell.length_a   1.000
_cell.length_b   1.000
_cell.length_c   1.000
_cell.angle_alpha   90.00
_cell.angle_beta   90.00
_cell.angle_gamma   90.00
#
_symmetry.space_group_name_H-M   'P 1'
#
loop_
_entity.id
_entity.type
_entity.pdbx_description
1 polymer ?
#
loop_
_entity_poly.entity_id
_entity_poly.type
_entity_poly.pdbx_seq_one_letter_code
_entity_poly.pdbx_strand_id
1 'polypeptide(L)'
;MKNKMMDKSVEKVDLAIIGGGILGCAIAYYYTKNNPGKQVVLLERNELNNAATSRAAALMTMVRSKRSYIPLTIETFRVAKEMEEELGETLDFKVVGMMHVAASEAKVKDLEELMGIAKEYGQEACYISKEEAREKVPWLKVDEALKIGFVPNEAFCDPYMLGTFFARCARNRGAEIRQGVEVMGLIYEAGTVKGVRTTKGDTFAETVVDAAGAWAPILAQEIGVGLPMAPVRSQYWITERSDLFPINSPMVLLPDAQAYARPEGGSLLFGIREGKSLVASPKDVPKDIADFVFSADEGMDDLFGNGERLARFFPAFYDIGIKYYVAGFSGYTPDSQLVLGAVPEIKGFLIASGCCGAGISVAGGVGLGIAEMAAGRPNPLDFSEFEISRFGNIDPFSEEWLNTCAAARSNKVSG
;
A
#
# COMPACT_ATOMS: atom_id res chain seq x y z
N MET A 1 -11.09 32.14 45.95
CA MET A 1 -11.00 31.91 44.50
C MET A 1 -11.29 30.41 44.24
N LYS A 2 -12.49 30.05 43.81
CA LYS A 2 -12.86 28.67 43.46
C LYS A 2 -12.24 28.38 42.06
N ASN A 3 -11.28 27.48 42.04
CA ASN A 3 -10.80 26.87 40.79
C ASN A 3 -12.01 26.21 40.10
N LYS A 4 -12.52 26.81 39.01
CA LYS A 4 -13.34 26.12 38.06
C LYS A 4 -12.43 25.07 37.37
N MET A 5 -12.47 23.83 37.87
CA MET A 5 -12.10 22.68 37.03
C MET A 5 -13.03 22.78 35.80
N MET A 6 -12.49 23.13 34.65
CA MET A 6 -13.16 22.96 33.37
C MET A 6 -13.43 21.46 33.26
N ASP A 7 -14.69 21.12 33.37
CA ASP A 7 -15.21 19.80 32.99
C ASP A 7 -14.84 19.63 31.51
N LYS A 8 -13.71 18.92 31.23
CA LYS A 8 -13.37 18.53 29.88
C LYS A 8 -14.42 17.50 29.50
N SER A 9 -15.45 17.94 28.77
CA SER A 9 -16.39 17.03 28.14
C SER A 9 -15.58 15.96 27.44
N VAL A 10 -15.77 14.73 27.87
CA VAL A 10 -15.12 13.56 27.28
C VAL A 10 -15.54 13.52 25.83
N GLU A 11 -14.56 13.62 24.92
CA GLU A 11 -14.83 13.58 23.51
C GLU A 11 -15.35 12.21 23.09
N LYS A 12 -16.48 12.18 22.40
CA LYS A 12 -17.08 10.95 21.88
C LYS A 12 -17.38 11.13 20.40
N VAL A 13 -16.90 10.19 19.57
CA VAL A 13 -17.12 10.15 18.13
C VAL A 13 -17.73 8.81 17.71
N ASP A 14 -18.28 8.73 16.50
CA ASP A 14 -18.78 7.48 15.94
C ASP A 14 -17.60 6.58 15.50
N LEU A 15 -16.55 7.18 14.88
CA LEU A 15 -15.39 6.46 14.37
C LEU A 15 -14.09 7.18 14.70
N ALA A 16 -13.14 6.46 15.33
CA ALA A 16 -11.76 6.90 15.47
C ALA A 16 -10.85 6.04 14.56
N ILE A 17 -10.04 6.70 13.73
CA ILE A 17 -9.11 6.04 12.81
C ILE A 17 -7.68 6.36 13.26
N ILE A 18 -6.87 5.33 13.48
CA ILE A 18 -5.47 5.43 13.88
C ILE A 18 -4.58 5.31 12.66
N GLY A 19 -3.82 6.36 12.36
CA GLY A 19 -2.88 6.40 11.23
C GLY A 19 -3.44 7.13 10.01
N GLY A 20 -2.72 8.18 9.61
CA GLY A 20 -3.02 9.06 8.48
C GLY A 20 -2.34 8.65 7.18
N GLY A 21 -2.01 7.36 7.00
CA GLY A 21 -1.59 6.79 5.73
C GLY A 21 -2.77 6.66 4.76
N ILE A 22 -2.51 6.23 3.52
CA ILE A 22 -3.54 6.17 2.48
C ILE A 22 -4.75 5.33 2.87
N LEU A 23 -4.56 4.21 3.63
CA LEU A 23 -5.69 3.38 4.07
C LEU A 23 -6.58 4.12 5.06
N GLY A 24 -5.99 4.78 6.07
CA GLY A 24 -6.77 5.59 7.03
C GLY A 24 -7.49 6.74 6.37
N CYS A 25 -6.85 7.45 5.42
CA CYS A 25 -7.47 8.53 4.67
C CYS A 25 -8.63 8.02 3.79
N ALA A 26 -8.48 6.87 3.15
CA ALA A 26 -9.53 6.25 2.34
C ALA A 26 -10.73 5.80 3.20
N ILE A 27 -10.48 5.23 4.39
CA ILE A 27 -11.53 4.86 5.34
C ILE A 27 -12.31 6.10 5.80
N ALA A 28 -11.61 7.18 6.16
CA ALA A 28 -12.24 8.44 6.56
C ALA A 28 -13.13 9.01 5.43
N TYR A 29 -12.64 8.96 4.19
CA TYR A 29 -13.40 9.39 3.02
C TYR A 29 -14.70 8.60 2.84
N TYR A 30 -14.62 7.27 2.78
CA TYR A 30 -15.80 6.45 2.56
C TYR A 30 -16.77 6.50 3.72
N TYR A 31 -16.27 6.52 4.96
CA TYR A 31 -17.15 6.59 6.11
C TYR A 31 -17.95 7.90 6.13
N THR A 32 -17.29 9.04 5.93
CA THR A 32 -17.99 10.35 5.87
C THR A 32 -18.92 10.48 4.67
N LYS A 33 -18.53 9.92 3.51
CA LYS A 33 -19.37 9.89 2.31
C LYS A 33 -20.66 9.12 2.53
N ASN A 34 -20.56 7.93 3.15
CA ASN A 34 -21.68 6.99 3.27
C ASN A 34 -22.49 7.19 4.55
N ASN A 35 -22.03 8.04 5.49
CA ASN A 35 -22.66 8.33 6.77
C ASN A 35 -22.70 9.84 7.07
N PRO A 36 -23.47 10.63 6.30
CA PRO A 36 -23.56 12.07 6.53
C PRO A 36 -24.00 12.40 7.98
N GLY A 37 -23.28 13.32 8.62
CA GLY A 37 -23.57 13.76 9.98
C GLY A 37 -22.95 12.93 11.10
N LYS A 38 -22.30 11.81 10.78
CA LYS A 38 -21.51 11.02 11.74
C LYS A 38 -20.18 11.69 12.03
N GLN A 39 -19.75 11.60 13.29
CA GLN A 39 -18.50 12.19 13.77
C GLN A 39 -17.33 11.23 13.55
N VAL A 40 -16.33 11.67 12.79
CA VAL A 40 -15.13 10.91 12.46
C VAL A 40 -13.88 11.68 12.86
N VAL A 41 -12.98 11.03 13.58
CA VAL A 41 -11.66 11.58 13.85
C VAL A 41 -10.59 10.62 13.28
N LEU A 42 -9.65 11.19 12.52
CA LEU A 42 -8.43 10.51 12.09
C LEU A 42 -7.26 11.10 12.86
N LEU A 43 -6.49 10.23 13.51
CA LEU A 43 -5.37 10.58 14.39
C LEU A 43 -4.05 10.17 13.73
N GLU A 44 -3.21 11.14 13.43
CA GLU A 44 -1.88 10.94 12.86
C GLU A 44 -0.82 11.57 13.76
N ARG A 45 0.23 10.81 14.11
CA ARG A 45 1.26 11.32 15.02
C ARG A 45 2.17 12.37 14.38
N ASN A 46 2.40 12.27 13.07
CA ASN A 46 3.24 13.19 12.31
C ASN A 46 2.40 13.89 11.24
N GLU A 47 2.80 13.78 9.97
CA GLU A 47 2.09 14.32 8.81
C GLU A 47 1.36 13.20 8.05
N LEU A 48 0.29 13.56 7.37
CA LEU A 48 -0.46 12.62 6.54
C LEU A 48 0.42 12.04 5.45
N ASN A 49 0.20 10.77 5.13
CA ASN A 49 0.85 10.04 4.03
C ASN A 49 2.37 9.96 4.12
N ASN A 50 2.98 10.27 5.25
CA ASN A 50 4.43 10.44 5.38
C ASN A 50 5.24 9.15 5.65
N ALA A 51 4.62 7.98 5.80
CA ALA A 51 5.34 6.71 6.03
C ALA A 51 5.42 5.85 4.75
N ALA A 52 4.86 4.65 4.76
CA ALA A 52 4.86 3.74 3.60
C ALA A 52 4.19 4.35 2.35
N THR A 53 3.22 5.24 2.54
CA THR A 53 2.48 5.86 1.44
C THR A 53 3.39 6.69 0.55
N SER A 54 4.14 7.65 1.09
CA SER A 54 5.04 8.52 0.31
C SER A 54 6.23 7.78 -0.31
N ARG A 55 6.50 6.56 0.13
CA ARG A 55 7.63 5.73 -0.34
C ARG A 55 7.19 4.60 -1.26
N ALA A 56 5.97 4.65 -1.77
CA ALA A 56 5.45 3.65 -2.69
C ALA A 56 5.81 4.00 -4.13
N ALA A 57 6.19 2.98 -4.91
CA ALA A 57 6.39 3.13 -6.36
C ALA A 57 5.09 3.40 -7.12
N ALA A 58 3.95 3.07 -6.52
CA ALA A 58 2.59 3.37 -6.96
C ALA A 58 2.23 2.90 -8.38
N LEU A 59 2.69 1.71 -8.77
CA LEU A 59 2.16 1.04 -9.94
C LEU A 59 0.76 0.52 -9.61
N MET A 60 -0.22 0.94 -10.41
CA MET A 60 -1.63 0.65 -10.23
C MET A 60 -2.05 -0.44 -11.22
N THR A 61 -1.98 -1.70 -10.77
CA THR A 61 -2.25 -2.86 -11.61
C THR A 61 -3.59 -3.48 -11.23
N MET A 62 -4.57 -3.45 -12.15
CA MET A 62 -5.88 -4.10 -11.97
C MET A 62 -5.78 -5.60 -12.19
N VAL A 63 -4.98 -6.05 -13.16
CA VAL A 63 -4.84 -7.46 -13.50
C VAL A 63 -3.72 -8.08 -12.69
N ARG A 64 -4.06 -9.05 -11.83
CA ARG A 64 -3.14 -9.69 -10.88
C ARG A 64 -3.46 -11.17 -10.73
N SER A 65 -2.45 -11.96 -10.38
CA SER A 65 -2.64 -13.37 -10.01
C SER A 65 -3.53 -13.54 -8.77
N LYS A 66 -3.47 -12.59 -7.83
CA LYS A 66 -4.34 -12.55 -6.63
C LYS A 66 -5.68 -11.93 -6.96
N ARG A 67 -6.68 -12.75 -7.25
CA ARG A 67 -8.02 -12.32 -7.67
C ARG A 67 -8.73 -11.44 -6.64
N SER A 68 -8.54 -11.72 -5.35
CA SER A 68 -9.13 -10.95 -4.24
C SER A 68 -8.74 -9.46 -4.23
N TYR A 69 -7.59 -9.10 -4.84
CA TYR A 69 -7.17 -7.70 -4.95
C TYR A 69 -7.83 -6.93 -6.09
N ILE A 70 -8.33 -7.63 -7.12
CA ILE A 70 -8.83 -7.00 -8.35
C ILE A 70 -10.03 -6.07 -8.06
N PRO A 71 -11.09 -6.51 -7.34
CA PRO A 71 -12.20 -5.62 -7.00
C PRO A 71 -11.78 -4.41 -6.17
N LEU A 72 -10.79 -4.57 -5.28
CA LEU A 72 -10.26 -3.49 -4.46
C LEU A 72 -9.56 -2.43 -5.32
N THR A 73 -8.79 -2.88 -6.31
CA THR A 73 -8.06 -1.99 -7.21
C THR A 73 -9.02 -1.28 -8.18
N ILE A 74 -10.01 -1.99 -8.74
CA ILE A 74 -11.05 -1.39 -9.60
C ILE A 74 -11.75 -0.25 -8.86
N GLU A 75 -12.08 -0.46 -7.57
CA GLU A 75 -12.69 0.60 -6.75
C GLU A 75 -11.75 1.79 -6.55
N THR A 76 -10.44 1.57 -6.44
CA THR A 76 -9.47 2.68 -6.36
C THR A 76 -9.45 3.52 -7.63
N PHE A 77 -9.47 2.88 -8.82
CA PHE A 77 -9.56 3.60 -10.09
C PHE A 77 -10.87 4.39 -10.22
N ARG A 78 -11.99 3.78 -9.79
CA ARG A 78 -13.29 4.44 -9.82
C ARG A 78 -13.33 5.68 -8.94
N VAL A 79 -12.88 5.55 -7.67
CA VAL A 79 -12.96 6.65 -6.70
C VAL A 79 -11.95 7.76 -7.00
N ALA A 80 -10.81 7.44 -7.63
CA ALA A 80 -9.84 8.46 -8.04
C ALA A 80 -10.49 9.50 -8.97
N LYS A 81 -11.25 9.05 -9.98
CA LYS A 81 -12.01 9.94 -10.89
C LYS A 81 -13.07 10.74 -10.14
N GLU A 82 -13.81 10.11 -9.23
CA GLU A 82 -14.82 10.78 -8.42
C GLU A 82 -14.23 11.90 -7.57
N MET A 83 -13.05 11.68 -6.97
CA MET A 83 -12.37 12.70 -6.17
C MET A 83 -11.83 13.86 -7.04
N GLU A 84 -11.36 13.59 -8.25
CA GLU A 84 -10.97 14.63 -9.22
C GLU A 84 -12.16 15.53 -9.56
N GLU A 85 -13.33 14.94 -9.84
CA GLU A 85 -14.56 15.69 -10.09
C GLU A 85 -15.01 16.51 -8.88
N GLU A 86 -14.95 15.93 -7.68
CA GLU A 86 -15.33 16.60 -6.44
C GLU A 86 -14.44 17.80 -6.10
N LEU A 87 -13.13 17.66 -6.27
CA LEU A 87 -12.16 18.70 -5.93
C LEU A 87 -11.94 19.70 -7.06
N GLY A 88 -12.34 19.39 -8.30
CA GLY A 88 -12.04 20.19 -9.49
C GLY A 88 -10.55 20.24 -9.81
N GLU A 89 -9.80 19.23 -9.41
CA GLU A 89 -8.35 19.11 -9.56
C GLU A 89 -8.00 17.75 -10.14
N THR A 90 -6.84 17.64 -10.80
CA THR A 90 -6.36 16.35 -11.33
C THR A 90 -5.36 15.68 -10.38
N LEU A 91 -5.52 14.38 -10.19
CA LEU A 91 -4.54 13.50 -9.54
C LEU A 91 -3.34 13.19 -10.43
N ASP A 92 -3.41 13.58 -11.69
CA ASP A 92 -2.42 13.18 -12.71
C ASP A 92 -2.22 11.65 -12.77
N PHE A 93 -3.35 10.94 -12.75
CA PHE A 93 -3.38 9.48 -12.86
C PHE A 93 -2.93 9.09 -14.27
N LYS A 94 -1.71 8.58 -14.41
CA LYS A 94 -1.08 8.29 -15.70
C LYS A 94 -1.48 6.91 -16.20
N VAL A 95 -2.52 6.84 -17.02
CA VAL A 95 -2.93 5.62 -17.71
C VAL A 95 -2.01 5.40 -18.91
N VAL A 96 -0.98 4.59 -18.74
CA VAL A 96 0.06 4.32 -19.76
C VAL A 96 0.11 2.84 -20.16
N GLY A 97 -0.62 2.00 -19.45
CA GLY A 97 -0.59 0.55 -19.60
C GLY A 97 0.61 -0.11 -18.90
N MET A 98 0.52 -1.44 -18.83
CA MET A 98 1.57 -2.31 -18.28
C MET A 98 1.97 -3.36 -19.30
N MET A 99 3.27 -3.47 -19.53
CA MET A 99 3.89 -4.50 -20.35
C MET A 99 4.44 -5.59 -19.44
N HIS A 100 4.08 -6.83 -19.69
CA HIS A 100 4.56 -8.03 -18.98
C HIS A 100 5.46 -8.81 -19.91
N VAL A 101 6.76 -8.96 -19.58
CA VAL A 101 7.75 -9.62 -20.43
C VAL A 101 8.13 -10.97 -19.83
N ALA A 102 7.73 -12.06 -20.47
CA ALA A 102 8.08 -13.41 -20.08
C ALA A 102 9.25 -13.94 -20.94
N ALA A 103 10.38 -14.30 -20.32
CA ALA A 103 11.58 -14.79 -20.97
C ALA A 103 11.92 -16.25 -20.61
N SER A 104 11.08 -16.92 -19.82
CA SER A 104 11.16 -18.35 -19.53
C SER A 104 9.81 -19.01 -19.70
N GLU A 105 9.80 -20.33 -19.96
CA GLU A 105 8.57 -21.12 -20.12
C GLU A 105 7.65 -21.05 -18.88
N ALA A 106 8.24 -20.98 -17.68
CA ALA A 106 7.48 -20.83 -16.46
C ALA A 106 6.75 -19.48 -16.44
N LYS A 107 7.43 -18.38 -16.85
CA LYS A 107 6.83 -17.04 -16.89
C LYS A 107 5.86 -16.85 -18.04
N VAL A 108 5.99 -17.61 -19.13
CA VAL A 108 4.97 -17.67 -20.18
C VAL A 108 3.66 -18.24 -19.62
N LYS A 109 3.71 -19.32 -18.83
CA LYS A 109 2.52 -19.89 -18.19
C LYS A 109 1.86 -18.91 -17.22
N ASP A 110 2.66 -18.25 -16.37
CA ASP A 110 2.16 -17.22 -15.45
C ASP A 110 1.47 -16.08 -16.24
N LEU A 111 2.04 -15.65 -17.37
CA LEU A 111 1.48 -14.63 -18.23
C LEU A 111 0.17 -15.08 -18.89
N GLU A 112 0.10 -16.32 -19.37
CA GLU A 112 -1.12 -16.87 -19.97
C GLU A 112 -2.27 -16.96 -18.97
N GLU A 113 -1.97 -17.33 -17.72
CA GLU A 113 -2.94 -17.28 -16.63
C GLU A 113 -3.40 -15.86 -16.37
N LEU A 114 -2.48 -14.89 -16.31
CA LEU A 114 -2.78 -13.48 -16.11
C LEU A 114 -3.72 -12.92 -17.20
N MET A 115 -3.49 -13.27 -18.47
CA MET A 115 -4.34 -12.87 -19.58
C MET A 115 -5.74 -13.50 -19.50
N GLY A 116 -5.83 -14.73 -18.97
CA GLY A 116 -7.10 -15.38 -18.64
C GLY A 116 -7.87 -14.64 -17.54
N ILE A 117 -7.18 -14.23 -16.49
CA ILE A 117 -7.75 -13.42 -15.41
C ILE A 117 -8.23 -12.06 -15.93
N ALA A 118 -7.46 -11.40 -16.79
CA ALA A 118 -7.90 -10.15 -17.41
C ALA A 118 -9.26 -10.30 -18.08
N LYS A 119 -9.41 -11.35 -18.88
CA LYS A 119 -10.67 -11.67 -19.57
C LYS A 119 -11.82 -11.97 -18.59
N GLU A 120 -11.54 -12.73 -17.53
CA GLU A 120 -12.51 -13.08 -16.48
C GLU A 120 -13.10 -11.83 -15.82
N TYR A 121 -12.28 -10.81 -15.58
CA TYR A 121 -12.67 -9.54 -14.95
C TYR A 121 -13.03 -8.43 -15.96
N GLY A 122 -13.18 -8.77 -17.24
CA GLY A 122 -13.57 -7.80 -18.29
C GLY A 122 -12.52 -6.72 -18.55
N GLN A 123 -11.24 -7.00 -18.21
CA GLN A 123 -10.14 -6.09 -18.47
C GLN A 123 -9.56 -6.32 -19.86
N GLU A 124 -9.28 -5.24 -20.56
CA GLU A 124 -8.61 -5.30 -21.86
C GLU A 124 -7.16 -5.77 -21.68
N ALA A 125 -6.76 -6.77 -22.44
CA ALA A 125 -5.40 -7.28 -22.47
C ALA A 125 -5.12 -7.97 -23.82
N CYS A 126 -3.90 -7.83 -24.33
CA CYS A 126 -3.47 -8.44 -25.58
C CYS A 126 -2.01 -8.90 -25.53
N TYR A 127 -1.63 -9.76 -26.45
CA TYR A 127 -0.22 -10.02 -26.73
C TYR A 127 0.28 -9.06 -27.81
N ILE A 128 1.52 -8.61 -27.66
CA ILE A 128 2.18 -7.71 -28.61
C ILE A 128 3.48 -8.31 -29.13
N SER A 129 3.93 -7.84 -30.30
CA SER A 129 5.20 -8.24 -30.90
C SER A 129 6.39 -7.60 -30.19
N LYS A 130 7.62 -8.12 -30.46
CA LYS A 130 8.85 -7.51 -29.97
C LYS A 130 9.09 -6.12 -30.57
N GLU A 131 8.65 -5.92 -31.82
CA GLU A 131 8.72 -4.64 -32.54
C GLU A 131 7.87 -3.59 -31.85
N GLU A 132 6.61 -3.91 -31.60
CA GLU A 132 5.70 -3.04 -30.85
C GLU A 132 6.19 -2.74 -29.43
N ALA A 133 6.79 -3.72 -28.77
CA ALA A 133 7.36 -3.54 -27.44
C ALA A 133 8.53 -2.55 -27.45
N ARG A 134 9.44 -2.62 -28.44
CA ARG A 134 10.57 -1.68 -28.61
C ARG A 134 10.10 -0.26 -28.94
N GLU A 135 9.06 -0.14 -29.78
CA GLU A 135 8.46 1.16 -30.11
C GLU A 135 7.85 1.83 -28.85
N LYS A 136 7.13 1.06 -28.02
CA LYS A 136 6.50 1.57 -26.80
C LYS A 136 7.50 1.86 -25.69
N VAL A 137 8.57 1.07 -25.57
CA VAL A 137 9.54 1.13 -24.47
C VAL A 137 10.97 1.03 -25.03
N PRO A 138 11.55 2.16 -25.54
CA PRO A 138 12.82 2.15 -26.26
C PRO A 138 14.05 1.68 -25.46
N TRP A 139 14.01 1.83 -24.11
CA TRP A 139 15.09 1.37 -23.24
C TRP A 139 15.08 -0.15 -22.99
N LEU A 140 13.97 -0.84 -23.31
CA LEU A 140 13.75 -2.24 -22.98
C LEU A 140 14.30 -3.16 -24.08
N LYS A 141 15.19 -4.04 -23.72
CA LYS A 141 15.67 -5.13 -24.58
C LYS A 141 14.78 -6.36 -24.42
N VAL A 142 14.12 -6.77 -25.51
CA VAL A 142 13.16 -7.88 -25.52
C VAL A 142 13.61 -9.08 -26.38
N ASP A 143 14.90 -9.16 -26.72
CA ASP A 143 15.41 -10.21 -27.62
C ASP A 143 15.17 -11.62 -27.03
N GLU A 144 15.34 -11.75 -25.72
CA GLU A 144 15.13 -13.01 -25.00
C GLU A 144 13.66 -13.27 -24.64
N ALA A 145 12.75 -12.32 -24.87
CA ALA A 145 11.34 -12.52 -24.56
C ALA A 145 10.74 -13.65 -25.39
N LEU A 146 10.10 -14.61 -24.74
CA LEU A 146 9.31 -15.66 -25.37
C LEU A 146 7.89 -15.19 -25.66
N LYS A 147 7.34 -14.37 -24.77
CA LYS A 147 6.00 -13.81 -24.88
C LYS A 147 5.88 -12.46 -24.18
N ILE A 148 5.11 -11.55 -24.76
CA ILE A 148 4.89 -10.20 -24.19
C ILE A 148 3.40 -9.95 -24.14
N GLY A 149 2.88 -9.65 -22.93
CA GLY A 149 1.51 -9.21 -22.69
C GLY A 149 1.44 -7.71 -22.48
N PHE A 150 0.32 -7.10 -22.84
CA PHE A 150 0.06 -5.69 -22.61
C PHE A 150 -1.36 -5.47 -22.09
N VAL A 151 -1.49 -4.72 -20.98
CA VAL A 151 -2.74 -4.32 -20.36
C VAL A 151 -2.84 -2.79 -20.45
N PRO A 152 -3.65 -2.24 -21.36
CA PRO A 152 -3.59 -0.81 -21.71
C PRO A 152 -4.14 0.13 -20.65
N ASN A 153 -5.05 -0.34 -19.79
CA ASN A 153 -5.76 0.49 -18.82
C ASN A 153 -5.08 0.56 -17.44
N GLU A 154 -3.87 0.03 -17.31
CA GLU A 154 -3.10 0.15 -16.08
C GLU A 154 -2.39 1.51 -15.98
N ALA A 155 -2.18 1.97 -14.75
CA ALA A 155 -1.74 3.32 -14.48
C ALA A 155 -0.67 3.38 -13.38
N PHE A 156 -0.07 4.55 -13.23
CA PHE A 156 0.62 4.93 -12.00
C PHE A 156 0.17 6.32 -11.56
N CYS A 157 0.42 6.67 -10.32
CA CYS A 157 0.09 7.99 -9.77
C CYS A 157 1.14 8.44 -8.77
N ASP A 158 1.04 9.69 -8.33
CA ASP A 158 1.71 10.15 -7.12
C ASP A 158 0.95 9.60 -5.90
N PRO A 159 1.57 8.73 -5.08
CA PRO A 159 0.89 8.11 -3.94
C PRO A 159 0.55 9.09 -2.82
N TYR A 160 1.37 10.14 -2.65
CA TYR A 160 1.11 11.19 -1.66
C TYR A 160 -0.12 12.03 -2.06
N MET A 161 -0.23 12.36 -3.35
CA MET A 161 -1.37 13.10 -3.88
C MET A 161 -2.66 12.30 -3.75
N LEU A 162 -2.66 10.99 -4.08
CA LEU A 162 -3.85 10.16 -3.94
C LEU A 162 -4.33 10.10 -2.48
N GLY A 163 -3.42 9.89 -1.53
CA GLY A 163 -3.76 9.94 -0.10
C GLY A 163 -4.26 11.31 0.36
N THR A 164 -3.69 12.39 -0.18
CA THR A 164 -4.10 13.77 0.10
C THR A 164 -5.51 14.06 -0.42
N PHE A 165 -5.87 13.57 -1.61
CA PHE A 165 -7.22 13.69 -2.15
C PHE A 165 -8.25 13.00 -1.26
N PHE A 166 -8.00 11.77 -0.82
CA PHE A 166 -8.86 11.10 0.17
C PHE A 166 -9.04 11.95 1.44
N ALA A 167 -7.95 12.48 2.00
CA ALA A 167 -8.00 13.28 3.22
C ALA A 167 -8.77 14.60 3.03
N ARG A 168 -8.59 15.28 1.89
CA ARG A 168 -9.29 16.54 1.57
C ARG A 168 -10.78 16.30 1.38
N CYS A 169 -11.16 15.30 0.61
CA CYS A 169 -12.56 14.93 0.43
C CYS A 169 -13.23 14.52 1.75
N ALA A 170 -12.52 13.78 2.62
CA ALA A 170 -13.02 13.45 3.96
C ALA A 170 -13.25 14.70 4.81
N ARG A 171 -12.30 15.65 4.82
CA ARG A 171 -12.45 16.95 5.52
C ARG A 171 -13.62 17.77 5.01
N ASN A 172 -13.81 17.85 3.70
CA ASN A 172 -14.95 18.56 3.09
C ASN A 172 -16.30 17.98 3.54
N ARG A 173 -16.33 16.70 3.93
CA ARG A 173 -17.51 16.00 4.47
C ARG A 173 -17.58 15.98 6.00
N GLY A 174 -16.69 16.69 6.68
CA GLY A 174 -16.73 16.87 8.13
C GLY A 174 -15.85 15.90 8.93
N ALA A 175 -14.95 15.12 8.32
CA ALA A 175 -13.94 14.38 9.09
C ALA A 175 -12.99 15.35 9.79
N GLU A 176 -12.78 15.15 11.08
CA GLU A 176 -11.71 15.81 11.81
C GLU A 176 -10.41 15.05 11.63
N ILE A 177 -9.39 15.68 11.05
CA ILE A 177 -8.08 15.08 10.86
C ILE A 177 -7.06 15.81 11.71
N ARG A 178 -6.52 15.12 12.72
CA ARG A 178 -5.59 15.63 13.71
C ARG A 178 -4.20 15.10 13.44
N GLN A 179 -3.31 15.96 12.97
CA GLN A 179 -1.88 15.69 12.84
C GLN A 179 -1.14 16.11 14.11
N GLY A 180 0.01 15.51 14.39
CA GLY A 180 0.76 15.75 15.63
C GLY A 180 0.07 15.16 16.86
N VAL A 181 -0.79 14.15 16.70
CA VAL A 181 -1.50 13.46 17.78
C VAL A 181 -1.18 11.97 17.73
N GLU A 182 -0.31 11.52 18.64
CA GLU A 182 0.04 10.11 18.76
C GLU A 182 -1.00 9.37 19.59
N VAL A 183 -1.46 8.23 19.07
CA VAL A 183 -2.23 7.25 19.85
C VAL A 183 -1.25 6.43 20.68
N MET A 184 -1.43 6.49 21.99
CA MET A 184 -0.55 5.85 22.97
C MET A 184 -1.06 4.49 23.43
N GLY A 185 -2.31 4.15 23.12
CA GLY A 185 -2.91 2.86 23.47
C GLY A 185 -4.43 2.85 23.29
N LEU A 186 -5.02 1.68 23.45
CA LEU A 186 -6.47 1.44 23.34
C LEU A 186 -7.17 1.59 24.70
N ILE A 187 -8.38 2.17 24.71
CA ILE A 187 -9.29 2.11 25.85
C ILE A 187 -10.10 0.82 25.70
N TYR A 188 -9.69 -0.23 26.42
CA TYR A 188 -10.25 -1.57 26.29
C TYR A 188 -10.85 -2.05 27.62
N GLU A 189 -12.10 -2.46 27.60
CA GLU A 189 -12.84 -2.94 28.77
C GLU A 189 -13.79 -4.07 28.38
N ALA A 190 -13.76 -5.18 29.12
CA ALA A 190 -14.69 -6.29 29.01
C ALA A 190 -14.93 -6.78 27.56
N GLY A 191 -13.85 -6.99 26.79
CA GLY A 191 -13.92 -7.48 25.41
C GLY A 191 -14.30 -6.41 24.37
N THR A 192 -14.32 -5.12 24.76
CA THR A 192 -14.74 -4.02 23.89
C THR A 192 -13.68 -2.91 23.87
N VAL A 193 -13.26 -2.49 22.70
CA VAL A 193 -12.51 -1.25 22.50
C VAL A 193 -13.51 -0.09 22.44
N LYS A 194 -13.33 0.90 23.31
CA LYS A 194 -14.23 2.03 23.48
C LYS A 194 -13.62 3.36 23.06
N GLY A 195 -12.38 3.35 22.56
CA GLY A 195 -11.67 4.53 22.17
C GLY A 195 -10.16 4.36 22.26
N VAL A 196 -9.46 5.50 22.26
CA VAL A 196 -8.00 5.57 22.26
C VAL A 196 -7.47 6.60 23.26
N ARG A 197 -6.34 6.30 23.88
CA ARG A 197 -5.53 7.25 24.66
C ARG A 197 -4.55 7.95 23.73
N THR A 198 -4.52 9.26 23.75
CA THR A 198 -3.63 10.05 22.89
C THR A 198 -2.76 11.01 23.69
N THR A 199 -1.75 11.56 23.02
CA THR A 199 -0.90 12.63 23.59
C THR A 199 -1.67 13.93 23.89
N LYS A 200 -2.93 14.06 23.44
CA LYS A 200 -3.79 15.23 23.66
C LYS A 200 -5.02 14.95 24.52
N GLY A 201 -5.12 13.75 25.08
CA GLY A 201 -6.22 13.27 25.90
C GLY A 201 -6.94 12.10 25.28
N ASP A 202 -7.93 11.56 25.98
CA ASP A 202 -8.69 10.40 25.55
C ASP A 202 -9.77 10.79 24.53
N THR A 203 -9.93 9.93 23.52
CA THR A 203 -11.02 10.03 22.54
C THR A 203 -11.84 8.74 22.59
N PHE A 204 -13.11 8.83 22.99
CA PHE A 204 -14.02 7.70 22.99
C PHE A 204 -14.69 7.55 21.62
N ALA A 205 -14.84 6.32 21.16
CA ALA A 205 -15.44 6.02 19.87
C ALA A 205 -16.32 4.78 19.94
N GLU A 206 -17.36 4.72 19.10
CA GLU A 206 -18.17 3.49 18.94
C GLU A 206 -17.37 2.40 18.23
N THR A 207 -16.55 2.80 17.26
CA THR A 207 -15.63 1.93 16.55
C THR A 207 -14.26 2.60 16.44
N VAL A 208 -13.21 1.80 16.62
CA VAL A 208 -11.82 2.17 16.38
C VAL A 208 -11.26 1.35 15.22
N VAL A 209 -10.64 1.98 14.26
CA VAL A 209 -9.91 1.33 13.17
C VAL A 209 -8.42 1.53 13.35
N ASP A 210 -7.67 0.44 13.43
CA ASP A 210 -6.22 0.48 13.40
C ASP A 210 -5.71 0.40 11.95
N ALA A 211 -5.30 1.53 11.41
CA ALA A 211 -4.64 1.70 10.12
C ALA A 211 -3.20 2.21 10.31
N ALA A 212 -2.55 1.90 11.46
CA ALA A 212 -1.24 2.39 11.85
C ALA A 212 -0.07 1.74 11.08
N GLY A 213 -0.33 0.99 10.00
CA GLY A 213 0.69 0.44 9.12
C GLY A 213 1.69 -0.46 9.85
N ALA A 214 2.99 -0.15 9.76
CA ALA A 214 4.07 -0.93 10.38
C ALA A 214 3.96 -1.05 11.91
N TRP A 215 3.27 -0.13 12.57
CA TRP A 215 3.12 -0.08 14.04
C TRP A 215 1.82 -0.71 14.55
N ALA A 216 0.91 -1.12 13.67
CA ALA A 216 -0.37 -1.74 14.07
C ALA A 216 -0.22 -2.94 15.03
N PRO A 217 0.80 -3.83 14.89
CA PRO A 217 0.97 -4.94 15.84
C PRO A 217 1.21 -4.51 17.29
N ILE A 218 1.73 -3.30 17.52
CA ILE A 218 2.00 -2.78 18.86
C ILE A 218 0.69 -2.52 19.61
N LEU A 219 -0.26 -1.86 18.96
CA LEU A 219 -1.57 -1.55 19.55
C LEU A 219 -2.43 -2.81 19.74
N ALA A 220 -2.44 -3.71 18.76
CA ALA A 220 -3.17 -4.96 18.84
C ALA A 220 -2.66 -5.86 19.99
N GLN A 221 -1.34 -5.86 20.24
CA GLN A 221 -0.73 -6.62 21.34
C GLN A 221 -1.20 -6.15 22.72
N GLU A 222 -1.52 -4.86 22.92
CA GLU A 222 -2.03 -4.35 24.21
C GLU A 222 -3.33 -5.04 24.67
N ILE A 223 -4.11 -5.55 23.73
CA ILE A 223 -5.36 -6.25 23.97
C ILE A 223 -5.26 -7.77 23.72
N GLY A 224 -4.03 -8.29 23.65
CA GLY A 224 -3.75 -9.72 23.50
C GLY A 224 -3.91 -10.26 22.07
N VAL A 225 -3.93 -9.41 21.06
CA VAL A 225 -4.09 -9.81 19.65
C VAL A 225 -2.74 -9.83 18.93
N GLY A 226 -2.32 -11.00 18.47
CA GLY A 226 -1.17 -11.15 17.59
C GLY A 226 -1.53 -10.79 16.15
N LEU A 227 -1.23 -9.56 15.72
CA LEU A 227 -1.51 -9.13 14.34
C LEU A 227 -0.54 -9.77 13.35
N PRO A 228 -1.02 -10.55 12.33
CA PRO A 228 -0.18 -11.44 11.55
C PRO A 228 0.61 -10.72 10.43
N MET A 229 1.47 -9.78 10.80
CA MET A 229 2.32 -9.05 9.86
C MET A 229 3.63 -8.60 10.49
N ALA A 230 4.60 -8.25 9.66
CA ALA A 230 5.85 -7.64 10.06
C ALA A 230 6.25 -6.48 9.13
N PRO A 231 6.95 -5.45 9.63
CA PRO A 231 7.55 -4.40 8.81
C PRO A 231 8.69 -4.96 7.97
N VAL A 232 8.58 -4.94 6.65
CA VAL A 232 9.62 -5.38 5.73
C VAL A 232 9.99 -4.23 4.80
N ARG A 233 11.31 -4.01 4.60
CA ARG A 233 11.81 -2.96 3.72
C ARG A 233 11.34 -3.20 2.28
N SER A 234 10.74 -2.18 1.67
CA SER A 234 10.51 -2.07 0.24
C SER A 234 11.36 -0.94 -0.30
N GLN A 235 11.92 -1.12 -1.49
CA GLN A 235 12.87 -0.16 -2.05
C GLN A 235 12.77 -0.07 -3.57
N TYR A 236 13.18 1.09 -4.10
CA TYR A 236 13.31 1.35 -5.53
C TYR A 236 14.36 2.45 -5.78
N TRP A 237 14.77 2.58 -7.02
CA TRP A 237 15.74 3.55 -7.49
C TRP A 237 15.13 4.40 -8.59
N ILE A 238 15.59 5.64 -8.70
CA ILE A 238 15.25 6.54 -9.80
C ILE A 238 16.55 6.95 -10.49
N THR A 239 16.61 6.77 -11.81
CA THR A 239 17.78 7.12 -12.60
C THR A 239 17.92 8.65 -12.77
N GLU A 240 19.07 9.09 -13.27
CA GLU A 240 19.18 10.39 -13.91
C GLU A 240 18.23 10.48 -15.11
N ARG A 241 17.93 11.71 -15.54
CA ARG A 241 17.12 11.94 -16.75
C ARG A 241 17.86 11.51 -18.00
N SER A 242 17.13 10.92 -18.94
CA SER A 242 17.65 10.51 -20.23
C SER A 242 16.55 10.48 -21.28
N ASP A 243 16.90 10.79 -22.53
CA ASP A 243 15.99 10.64 -23.68
C ASP A 243 15.59 9.17 -23.92
N LEU A 244 16.26 8.22 -23.27
CA LEU A 244 15.86 6.80 -23.25
C LEU A 244 14.52 6.56 -22.57
N PHE A 245 14.03 7.48 -21.70
CA PHE A 245 12.86 7.30 -20.87
C PHE A 245 11.70 8.23 -21.25
N PRO A 246 10.93 7.91 -22.30
CA PRO A 246 9.75 8.71 -22.67
C PRO A 246 8.74 8.77 -21.52
N ILE A 247 8.23 9.98 -21.25
CA ILE A 247 7.33 10.25 -20.09
C ILE A 247 6.02 9.44 -20.12
N ASN A 248 5.58 9.07 -21.33
CA ASN A 248 4.32 8.34 -21.54
C ASN A 248 4.55 6.87 -21.93
N SER A 249 5.75 6.33 -21.75
CA SER A 249 5.98 4.90 -22.01
C SER A 249 5.20 4.05 -21.01
N PRO A 250 4.78 2.84 -21.40
CA PRO A 250 4.17 1.90 -20.47
C PRO A 250 5.06 1.57 -19.28
N MET A 251 4.41 1.20 -18.18
CA MET A 251 5.06 0.49 -17.09
C MET A 251 5.51 -0.89 -17.59
N VAL A 252 6.54 -1.45 -16.97
CA VAL A 252 7.11 -2.75 -17.36
C VAL A 252 7.24 -3.65 -16.15
N LEU A 253 6.79 -4.90 -16.26
CA LEU A 253 7.03 -5.97 -15.30
C LEU A 253 7.96 -7.02 -15.95
N LEU A 254 9.06 -7.32 -15.26
CA LEU A 254 10.12 -8.23 -15.68
C LEU A 254 10.23 -9.39 -14.65
N PRO A 255 9.33 -10.37 -14.68
CA PRO A 255 9.29 -11.42 -13.66
C PRO A 255 10.55 -12.31 -13.66
N ASP A 256 11.20 -12.53 -14.81
CA ASP A 256 12.47 -13.25 -14.88
C ASP A 256 13.66 -12.49 -14.26
N ALA A 257 13.58 -11.17 -14.21
CA ALA A 257 14.55 -10.32 -13.49
C ALA A 257 14.09 -10.01 -12.06
N GLN A 258 12.87 -10.40 -11.67
CA GLN A 258 12.21 -10.00 -10.43
C GLN A 258 12.20 -8.46 -10.25
N ALA A 259 11.92 -7.76 -11.33
CA ALA A 259 11.99 -6.30 -11.40
C ALA A 259 10.73 -5.71 -12.03
N TYR A 260 10.52 -4.44 -11.75
CA TYR A 260 9.51 -3.61 -12.39
C TYR A 260 10.07 -2.22 -12.69
N ALA A 261 9.47 -1.53 -13.64
CA ALA A 261 9.83 -0.15 -13.93
C ALA A 261 8.62 0.68 -14.39
N ARG A 262 8.72 1.99 -14.20
CA ARG A 262 7.79 2.97 -14.74
C ARG A 262 8.50 4.29 -15.09
N PRO A 263 7.95 5.08 -16.02
CA PRO A 263 8.50 6.43 -16.29
C PRO A 263 8.34 7.34 -15.06
N GLU A 264 9.31 8.23 -14.85
CA GLU A 264 9.33 9.21 -13.78
C GLU A 264 9.91 10.55 -14.28
N GLY A 265 9.07 11.36 -14.96
CA GLY A 265 9.46 12.71 -15.38
C GLY A 265 10.71 12.79 -16.27
N GLY A 266 10.92 11.82 -17.17
CA GLY A 266 12.11 11.71 -18.02
C GLY A 266 13.26 10.90 -17.37
N SER A 267 13.01 10.32 -16.20
CA SER A 267 13.83 9.30 -15.53
C SER A 267 13.11 7.97 -15.56
N LEU A 268 13.75 6.90 -15.11
CA LEU A 268 13.15 5.60 -14.88
C LEU A 268 13.13 5.31 -13.38
N LEU A 269 11.92 5.11 -12.82
CA LEU A 269 11.76 4.50 -11.52
C LEU A 269 11.72 2.98 -11.72
N PHE A 270 12.57 2.26 -11.01
CA PHE A 270 12.58 0.79 -11.07
C PHE A 270 12.83 0.17 -9.70
N GLY A 271 12.25 -0.99 -9.47
CA GLY A 271 12.50 -1.82 -8.29
C GLY A 271 13.03 -3.18 -8.70
N ILE A 272 13.96 -3.70 -7.92
CA ILE A 272 14.49 -5.05 -8.01
C ILE A 272 14.30 -5.72 -6.65
N ARG A 273 13.98 -7.01 -6.65
CA ARG A 273 13.88 -7.75 -5.38
C ARG A 273 15.24 -8.27 -4.97
N GLU A 274 15.60 -7.95 -3.76
CA GLU A 274 16.75 -8.53 -3.07
C GLU A 274 16.48 -9.99 -2.69
N GLY A 275 17.55 -10.82 -2.66
CA GLY A 275 17.45 -12.24 -2.31
C GLY A 275 17.04 -12.47 -0.85
N LYS A 276 17.35 -11.53 0.06
CA LYS A 276 16.94 -11.53 1.46
C LYS A 276 16.42 -10.16 1.85
N SER A 277 15.13 -10.06 2.09
CA SER A 277 14.50 -8.81 2.51
C SER A 277 14.83 -8.46 3.96
N LEU A 278 15.12 -7.19 4.23
CA LEU A 278 15.33 -6.68 5.57
C LEU A 278 13.97 -6.56 6.27
N VAL A 279 13.88 -7.13 7.46
CA VAL A 279 12.72 -7.06 8.35
C VAL A 279 13.12 -6.40 9.67
N ALA A 280 12.20 -5.66 10.27
CA ALA A 280 12.36 -5.09 11.61
C ALA A 280 11.22 -5.57 12.52
N SER A 281 11.49 -5.65 13.83
CA SER A 281 10.40 -5.72 14.80
C SER A 281 9.57 -4.44 14.72
N PRO A 282 8.23 -4.50 14.82
CA PRO A 282 7.39 -3.30 14.87
C PRO A 282 7.84 -2.27 15.93
N LYS A 283 8.46 -2.74 17.02
CA LYS A 283 8.97 -1.90 18.12
C LYS A 283 10.23 -1.12 17.75
N ASP A 284 11.00 -1.63 16.77
CA ASP A 284 12.27 -1.05 16.35
C ASP A 284 12.11 -0.13 15.12
N VAL A 285 10.90 -0.07 14.53
CA VAL A 285 10.62 0.86 13.44
C VAL A 285 10.58 2.29 13.99
N PRO A 286 11.41 3.21 13.47
CA PRO A 286 11.43 4.59 13.93
C PRO A 286 10.06 5.25 13.82
N LYS A 287 9.70 6.05 14.82
CA LYS A 287 8.40 6.76 14.85
C LYS A 287 8.35 7.91 13.85
N ASP A 288 9.47 8.50 13.51
CA ASP A 288 9.60 9.55 12.52
C ASP A 288 10.24 9.02 11.25
N ILE A 289 9.72 9.44 10.12
CA ILE A 289 10.24 9.06 8.81
C ILE A 289 11.63 9.66 8.55
N ALA A 290 11.95 10.79 9.16
CA ALA A 290 13.27 11.39 9.10
C ALA A 290 14.35 10.48 9.69
N ASP A 291 13.96 9.61 10.62
CA ASP A 291 14.83 8.62 11.27
C ASP A 291 14.89 7.29 10.49
N PHE A 292 14.17 7.17 9.37
CA PHE A 292 14.29 6.03 8.46
C PHE A 292 15.59 6.13 7.64
N VAL A 293 16.70 5.95 8.29
CA VAL A 293 18.01 5.97 7.63
C VAL A 293 18.28 4.56 7.07
N PHE A 294 17.75 4.30 5.87
CA PHE A 294 18.32 3.22 5.05
C PHE A 294 19.54 3.78 4.36
N SER A 295 20.68 3.16 4.59
CA SER A 295 21.93 3.57 3.97
C SER A 295 21.82 3.51 2.44
N ALA A 296 22.22 4.58 1.76
CA ALA A 296 22.31 4.56 0.30
C ALA A 296 23.29 3.49 -0.19
N ASP A 297 24.36 3.23 0.60
CA ASP A 297 25.36 2.21 0.29
C ASP A 297 24.73 0.81 0.32
N GLU A 298 23.92 0.47 1.35
CA GLU A 298 23.18 -0.79 1.39
C GLU A 298 22.23 -0.94 0.19
N GLY A 299 21.56 0.14 -0.20
CA GLY A 299 20.69 0.16 -1.39
C GLY A 299 21.47 -0.08 -2.67
N MET A 300 22.69 0.45 -2.78
CA MET A 300 23.58 0.21 -3.93
C MET A 300 24.14 -1.20 -3.92
N ASP A 301 24.48 -1.76 -2.78
CA ASP A 301 24.93 -3.17 -2.66
C ASP A 301 23.82 -4.13 -3.13
N ASP A 302 22.57 -3.91 -2.71
CA ASP A 302 21.42 -4.68 -3.19
C ASP A 302 21.22 -4.52 -4.70
N LEU A 303 21.39 -3.32 -5.22
CA LEU A 303 21.26 -3.02 -6.65
C LEU A 303 22.33 -3.77 -7.48
N PHE A 304 23.60 -3.67 -7.09
CA PHE A 304 24.70 -4.34 -7.78
C PHE A 304 24.63 -5.87 -7.64
N GLY A 305 24.28 -6.37 -6.46
CA GLY A 305 24.12 -7.82 -6.22
C GLY A 305 23.01 -8.47 -7.06
N ASN A 306 22.06 -7.69 -7.56
CA ASN A 306 20.92 -8.18 -8.36
C ASN A 306 20.88 -7.60 -9.79
N GLY A 307 21.75 -6.64 -10.09
CA GLY A 307 21.71 -5.84 -11.32
C GLY A 307 21.91 -6.63 -12.60
N GLU A 308 22.71 -7.71 -12.58
CA GLU A 308 22.94 -8.54 -13.75
C GLU A 308 21.64 -9.09 -14.35
N ARG A 309 20.68 -9.47 -13.51
CA ARG A 309 19.36 -9.94 -13.95
C ARG A 309 18.59 -8.84 -14.69
N LEU A 310 18.69 -7.59 -14.21
CA LEU A 310 18.02 -6.44 -14.85
C LEU A 310 18.74 -6.02 -16.13
N ALA A 311 20.07 -6.03 -16.16
CA ALA A 311 20.88 -5.62 -17.32
C ALA A 311 20.56 -6.42 -18.58
N ARG A 312 20.08 -7.65 -18.46
CA ARG A 312 19.56 -8.47 -19.59
C ARG A 312 18.43 -7.78 -20.34
N PHE A 313 17.58 -7.04 -19.63
CA PHE A 313 16.42 -6.33 -20.16
C PHE A 313 16.63 -4.83 -20.26
N PHE A 314 17.61 -4.31 -19.53
CA PHE A 314 17.95 -2.89 -19.48
C PHE A 314 19.45 -2.70 -19.72
N PRO A 315 19.92 -2.73 -21.00
CA PRO A 315 21.35 -2.70 -21.34
C PRO A 315 22.10 -1.48 -20.79
N ALA A 316 21.45 -0.30 -20.78
CA ALA A 316 22.03 0.93 -20.24
C ALA A 316 22.14 0.96 -18.71
N PHE A 317 21.79 -0.12 -18.01
CA PHE A 317 21.76 -0.18 -16.54
C PHE A 317 23.08 0.23 -15.87
N TYR A 318 24.21 -0.17 -16.44
CA TYR A 318 25.53 0.17 -15.88
C TYR A 318 26.06 1.54 -16.31
N ASP A 319 25.44 2.16 -17.33
CA ASP A 319 25.88 3.43 -17.90
C ASP A 319 25.05 4.62 -17.41
N ILE A 320 23.87 4.37 -16.81
CA ILE A 320 22.96 5.40 -16.32
C ILE A 320 23.19 5.67 -14.82
N GLY A 321 23.28 6.94 -14.45
CA GLY A 321 23.41 7.35 -13.05
C GLY A 321 22.11 7.09 -12.24
N ILE A 322 22.27 6.75 -10.96
CA ILE A 322 21.16 6.70 -10.01
C ILE A 322 21.07 8.05 -9.28
N LYS A 323 19.93 8.71 -9.42
CA LYS A 323 19.68 10.01 -8.80
C LYS A 323 19.10 9.90 -7.39
N TYR A 324 18.15 8.96 -7.20
CA TYR A 324 17.50 8.75 -5.90
C TYR A 324 17.41 7.27 -5.57
N TYR A 325 17.65 6.98 -4.32
CA TYR A 325 17.31 5.73 -3.66
C TYR A 325 16.17 6.00 -2.67
N VAL A 326 15.11 5.22 -2.74
CA VAL A 326 13.94 5.35 -1.87
C VAL A 326 13.63 4.01 -1.23
N ALA A 327 13.56 4.00 0.09
CA ALA A 327 13.18 2.82 0.84
C ALA A 327 12.25 3.17 2.00
N GLY A 328 11.46 2.19 2.44
CA GLY A 328 10.55 2.32 3.55
C GLY A 328 10.00 0.98 4.01
N PHE A 329 9.46 0.94 5.23
CA PHE A 329 8.80 -0.26 5.75
C PHE A 329 7.35 -0.34 5.28
N SER A 330 6.98 -1.53 4.79
CA SER A 330 5.62 -1.92 4.46
C SER A 330 5.23 -3.16 5.27
N GLY A 331 3.98 -3.28 5.70
CA GLY A 331 3.50 -4.46 6.41
C GLY A 331 3.39 -5.67 5.47
N TYR A 332 4.10 -6.75 5.76
CA TYR A 332 4.02 -8.00 5.03
C TYR A 332 3.51 -9.13 5.91
N THR A 333 2.73 -10.02 5.31
CA THR A 333 2.24 -11.28 5.88
C THR A 333 2.91 -12.46 5.17
N PRO A 334 2.95 -13.65 5.78
CA PRO A 334 3.56 -14.84 5.15
C PRO A 334 2.96 -15.24 3.80
N ASP A 335 1.65 -15.04 3.61
CA ASP A 335 0.92 -15.33 2.36
C ASP A 335 0.87 -14.13 1.40
N SER A 336 1.49 -13.03 1.79
CA SER A 336 1.43 -11.74 1.06
C SER A 336 0.01 -11.22 0.82
N GLN A 337 -0.96 -11.54 1.69
CA GLN A 337 -2.32 -11.00 1.69
C GLN A 337 -2.48 -9.88 2.72
N LEU A 338 -3.46 -9.01 2.50
CA LEU A 338 -3.84 -7.95 3.44
C LEU A 338 -4.27 -8.53 4.81
N VAL A 339 -4.34 -7.68 5.82
CA VAL A 339 -4.96 -7.97 7.12
C VAL A 339 -6.08 -6.97 7.33
N LEU A 340 -7.31 -7.41 7.13
CA LEU A 340 -8.49 -6.54 7.12
C LEU A 340 -9.64 -7.14 7.95
N GLY A 341 -10.43 -6.25 8.55
CA GLY A 341 -11.71 -6.61 9.13
C GLY A 341 -11.73 -6.61 10.65
N ALA A 342 -12.75 -7.26 11.21
CA ALA A 342 -12.97 -7.35 12.65
C ALA A 342 -11.98 -8.30 13.32
N VAL A 343 -11.55 -7.92 14.52
CA VAL A 343 -10.78 -8.82 15.39
C VAL A 343 -11.76 -9.77 16.08
N PRO A 344 -11.59 -11.10 15.93
CA PRO A 344 -12.47 -12.05 16.60
C PRO A 344 -12.55 -11.78 18.11
N GLU A 345 -13.77 -11.89 18.67
CA GLU A 345 -14.05 -11.72 20.10
C GLU A 345 -13.81 -10.30 20.67
N ILE A 346 -13.29 -9.36 19.89
CA ILE A 346 -13.07 -7.96 20.29
C ILE A 346 -14.11 -7.06 19.60
N LYS A 347 -15.01 -6.48 20.37
CA LYS A 347 -16.01 -5.55 19.83
C LYS A 347 -15.43 -4.16 19.66
N GLY A 348 -15.94 -3.42 18.66
CA GLY A 348 -15.58 -2.03 18.42
C GLY A 348 -14.15 -1.82 17.89
N PHE A 349 -13.49 -2.87 17.36
CA PHE A 349 -12.13 -2.80 16.83
C PHE A 349 -12.00 -3.47 15.46
N LEU A 350 -11.50 -2.73 14.50
CA LEU A 350 -11.23 -3.18 13.14
C LEU A 350 -9.76 -2.93 12.78
N ILE A 351 -9.23 -3.75 11.89
CA ILE A 351 -7.87 -3.63 11.36
C ILE A 351 -7.90 -3.31 9.85
N ALA A 352 -6.99 -2.43 9.41
CA ALA A 352 -6.72 -2.16 8.01
C ALA A 352 -5.19 -2.03 7.79
N SER A 353 -4.51 -3.16 7.63
CA SER A 353 -3.05 -3.21 7.57
C SER A 353 -2.53 -4.36 6.68
N GLY A 354 -1.24 -4.71 6.80
CA GLY A 354 -0.64 -5.82 6.08
C GLY A 354 -0.66 -5.65 4.55
N CYS A 355 -0.44 -4.46 4.03
CA CYS A 355 -0.69 -4.13 2.62
C CYS A 355 0.24 -4.85 1.62
N CYS A 356 1.31 -5.51 2.07
CA CYS A 356 2.23 -6.31 1.25
C CYS A 356 2.73 -5.60 -0.02
N GLY A 357 2.93 -4.26 0.06
CA GLY A 357 3.36 -3.41 -1.05
C GLY A 357 2.26 -3.07 -2.07
N ALA A 358 0.99 -3.41 -1.80
CA ALA A 358 -0.13 -3.09 -2.69
C ALA A 358 -1.04 -1.96 -2.18
N GLY A 359 -0.71 -1.33 -1.04
CA GLY A 359 -1.57 -0.40 -0.32
C GLY A 359 -2.15 0.73 -1.15
N ILE A 360 -1.37 1.27 -2.09
CA ILE A 360 -1.84 2.37 -2.96
C ILE A 360 -2.94 1.86 -3.90
N SER A 361 -2.69 0.75 -4.59
CA SER A 361 -3.63 0.24 -5.59
C SER A 361 -4.94 -0.29 -5.01
N VAL A 362 -4.96 -0.74 -3.75
CA VAL A 362 -6.16 -1.31 -3.11
C VAL A 362 -6.88 -0.33 -2.17
N ALA A 363 -6.38 0.90 -2.04
CA ALA A 363 -6.85 1.85 -1.01
C ALA A 363 -8.36 2.14 -1.10
N GLY A 364 -8.90 2.29 -2.31
CA GLY A 364 -10.33 2.53 -2.51
C GLY A 364 -11.20 1.39 -1.99
N GLY A 365 -10.88 0.14 -2.39
CA GLY A 365 -11.64 -1.02 -1.95
C GLY A 365 -11.51 -1.30 -0.44
N VAL A 366 -10.30 -1.15 0.12
CA VAL A 366 -10.09 -1.27 1.56
C VAL A 366 -10.89 -0.19 2.30
N GLY A 367 -10.80 1.06 1.82
CA GLY A 367 -11.54 2.19 2.39
C GLY A 367 -13.04 1.94 2.43
N LEU A 368 -13.61 1.49 1.30
CA LEU A 368 -15.03 1.17 1.18
C LEU A 368 -15.43 0.04 2.16
N GLY A 369 -14.75 -1.10 2.08
CA GLY A 369 -15.12 -2.27 2.89
C GLY A 369 -15.02 -2.02 4.40
N ILE A 370 -13.92 -1.42 4.87
CA ILE A 370 -13.73 -1.11 6.30
C ILE A 370 -14.72 -0.04 6.78
N ALA A 371 -15.02 0.97 5.97
CA ALA A 371 -16.00 2.00 6.31
C ALA A 371 -17.41 1.42 6.48
N GLU A 372 -17.83 0.49 5.60
CA GLU A 372 -19.12 -0.20 5.73
C GLU A 372 -19.16 -1.07 6.99
N MET A 373 -18.10 -1.83 7.27
CA MET A 373 -18.00 -2.63 8.50
C MET A 373 -18.03 -1.75 9.76
N ALA A 374 -17.33 -0.60 9.76
CA ALA A 374 -17.31 0.36 10.85
C ALA A 374 -18.70 0.98 11.12
N ALA A 375 -19.52 1.08 10.09
CA ALA A 375 -20.92 1.54 10.19
C ALA A 375 -21.91 0.42 10.53
N GLY A 376 -21.43 -0.80 10.80
CA GLY A 376 -22.26 -1.96 11.10
C GLY A 376 -23.04 -2.50 9.90
N ARG A 377 -22.62 -2.19 8.67
CA ARG A 377 -23.24 -2.68 7.44
C ARG A 377 -22.43 -3.84 6.82
N PRO A 378 -23.05 -4.67 5.98
CA PRO A 378 -22.33 -5.70 5.22
C PRO A 378 -21.25 -5.08 4.34
N ASN A 379 -20.06 -5.70 4.32
CA ASN A 379 -19.02 -5.33 3.39
C ASN A 379 -19.43 -5.73 1.96
N PRO A 380 -19.45 -4.81 0.98
CA PRO A 380 -19.79 -5.12 -0.40
C PRO A 380 -18.68 -5.88 -1.15
N LEU A 381 -17.49 -6.00 -0.55
CA LEU A 381 -16.33 -6.68 -1.12
C LEU A 381 -15.96 -7.89 -0.27
N ASP A 382 -15.48 -8.95 -0.89
CA ASP A 382 -15.07 -10.15 -0.17
C ASP A 382 -13.70 -9.94 0.51
N PHE A 383 -13.70 -9.98 1.86
CA PHE A 383 -12.49 -9.90 2.69
C PHE A 383 -12.12 -11.24 3.35
N SER A 384 -12.74 -12.34 2.95
CA SER A 384 -12.53 -13.66 3.58
C SER A 384 -11.06 -14.12 3.54
N GLU A 385 -10.32 -13.81 2.46
CA GLU A 385 -8.89 -14.10 2.36
C GLU A 385 -8.00 -13.20 3.23
N PHE A 386 -8.55 -12.14 3.82
CA PHE A 386 -7.80 -11.13 4.57
C PHE A 386 -8.01 -11.20 6.08
N GLU A 387 -8.77 -12.17 6.55
CA GLU A 387 -9.10 -12.34 7.96
C GLU A 387 -7.86 -12.46 8.85
N ILE A 388 -7.91 -11.82 10.02
CA ILE A 388 -6.82 -11.77 10.99
C ILE A 388 -6.53 -13.17 11.54
N SER A 389 -7.55 -13.98 11.72
CA SER A 389 -7.49 -15.32 12.34
C SER A 389 -6.88 -16.42 11.47
N ARG A 390 -6.62 -16.16 10.17
CA ARG A 390 -6.17 -17.18 9.22
C ARG A 390 -4.83 -17.85 9.54
N PHE A 391 -4.02 -17.24 10.41
CA PHE A 391 -2.76 -17.81 10.90
C PHE A 391 -2.86 -18.37 12.31
N GLY A 392 -4.04 -18.33 12.93
CA GLY A 392 -4.20 -18.72 14.32
C GLY A 392 -3.52 -17.76 15.30
N ASN A 393 -3.08 -18.31 16.43
CA ASN A 393 -2.38 -17.51 17.44
C ASN A 393 -0.89 -17.42 17.11
N ILE A 394 -0.38 -16.19 16.89
CA ILE A 394 1.01 -15.92 16.53
C ILE A 394 1.61 -14.88 17.46
N ASP A 395 2.94 -14.89 17.59
CA ASP A 395 3.71 -13.79 18.17
C ASP A 395 4.31 -12.95 17.05
N PRO A 396 3.79 -11.72 16.78
CA PRO A 396 4.26 -10.86 15.68
C PRO A 396 5.66 -10.28 15.94
N PHE A 397 6.23 -10.48 17.11
CA PHE A 397 7.56 -9.99 17.50
C PHE A 397 8.61 -11.10 17.52
N SER A 398 8.25 -12.37 17.34
CA SER A 398 9.20 -13.47 17.30
C SER A 398 10.07 -13.41 16.05
N GLU A 399 11.34 -13.77 16.17
CA GLU A 399 12.29 -13.79 15.05
C GLU A 399 11.82 -14.74 13.93
N GLU A 400 11.25 -15.88 14.28
CA GLU A 400 10.68 -16.83 13.33
C GLU A 400 9.59 -16.17 12.47
N TRP A 401 8.65 -15.46 13.12
CA TRP A 401 7.57 -14.77 12.43
C TRP A 401 8.08 -13.66 11.50
N LEU A 402 8.99 -12.83 12.03
CA LEU A 402 9.61 -11.75 11.26
C LEU A 402 10.30 -12.27 9.99
N ASN A 403 11.10 -13.34 10.12
CA ASN A 403 11.79 -13.95 9.00
C ASN A 403 10.81 -14.58 7.98
N THR A 404 9.71 -15.17 8.43
CA THR A 404 8.67 -15.72 7.54
C THR A 404 8.01 -14.62 6.71
N CYS A 405 7.69 -13.50 7.30
CA CYS A 405 7.16 -12.32 6.59
C CYS A 405 8.17 -11.72 5.59
N ALA A 406 9.46 -11.69 5.96
CA ALA A 406 10.52 -11.22 5.08
C ALA A 406 10.68 -12.12 3.84
N ALA A 407 10.62 -13.45 4.04
CA ALA A 407 10.69 -14.43 2.95
C ALA A 407 9.53 -14.25 1.96
N ALA A 408 8.34 -13.91 2.44
CA ALA A 408 7.19 -13.64 1.58
C ALA A 408 7.44 -12.49 0.60
N ARG A 409 8.16 -11.44 1.03
CA ARG A 409 8.55 -10.34 0.14
C ARG A 409 9.64 -10.76 -0.85
N SER A 410 10.68 -11.44 -0.40
CA SER A 410 11.77 -11.91 -1.28
C SER A 410 11.26 -12.83 -2.39
N ASN A 411 10.25 -13.66 -2.09
CA ASN A 411 9.65 -14.62 -3.01
C ASN A 411 8.47 -14.05 -3.83
N LYS A 412 8.08 -12.80 -3.63
CA LYS A 412 6.95 -12.20 -4.34
C LYS A 412 7.22 -12.10 -5.84
N VAL A 413 6.40 -12.73 -6.68
CA VAL A 413 6.59 -12.86 -8.13
C VAL A 413 6.05 -11.65 -8.89
N SER A 414 4.99 -11.00 -8.40
CA SER A 414 4.36 -9.84 -9.03
C SER A 414 4.30 -8.63 -8.09
N GLY A 415 4.15 -7.45 -8.66
CA GLY A 415 4.10 -6.17 -7.95
C GLY A 415 2.93 -6.02 -6.98
#